data_378afc9d3fbfe06f38a83b88a00a348f
#
_entry.id   378afc9d3fbfe06f38a83b88a00a348f
#
_cell.length_a   1.000
_cell.length_b   1.000
_cell.length_c   1.000
_cell.angle_alpha   90.00
_cell.angle_beta   90.00
_cell.angle_gamma   90.00
#
_symmetry.space_group_name_H-M   'P 1'
#
loop_
_entity.id
_entity.type
_entity.pdbx_description
1 polymer ?
#
loop_
_entity_poly.entity_id
_entity_poly.type
_entity_poly.pdbx_seq_one_letter_code
_entity_poly.pdbx_strand_id
1 'polypeptide(L)'
;MGSLLVHITHGPEAPTRAALGFLVAMTAAEAGHEVTVFLAGDAAYLAKDAVIEHTKGVGTGALSDTFPAVVGAGIPIFISGGSSKTRGVTEADLEGKGATFARPGKLVELAFEADRVLCY
;
A
#
# COMPACT_ATOMS: atom_id res chain seq x y z
N MET A 1 -11.59 -14.60 11.94
CA MET A 1 -10.49 -13.74 11.60
C MET A 1 -9.58 -14.40 10.57
N GLY A 2 -9.12 -13.67 9.60
CA GLY A 2 -8.27 -14.20 8.56
C GLY A 2 -7.12 -13.28 8.22
N SER A 3 -6.41 -13.56 7.13
CA SER A 3 -5.34 -12.71 6.63
C SER A 3 -5.63 -12.23 5.21
N LEU A 4 -5.37 -10.96 4.97
CA LEU A 4 -5.63 -10.29 3.70
C LEU A 4 -4.37 -9.62 3.16
N LEU A 5 -4.06 -9.90 1.91
CA LEU A 5 -3.05 -9.15 1.17
C LEU A 5 -3.78 -8.16 0.25
N VAL A 6 -3.47 -6.89 0.39
CA VAL A 6 -3.96 -5.84 -0.51
C VAL A 6 -2.82 -5.46 -1.44
N HIS A 7 -2.95 -5.80 -2.71
CA HIS A 7 -1.95 -5.53 -3.74
C HIS A 7 -2.40 -4.35 -4.58
N ILE A 8 -1.68 -3.24 -4.51
CA ILE A 8 -2.01 -2.00 -5.19
C ILE A 8 -0.99 -1.75 -6.30
N THR A 9 -1.47 -1.59 -7.53
CA THR A 9 -0.63 -1.34 -8.70
C THR A 9 -0.85 0.04 -9.32
N HIS A 10 -1.80 0.79 -8.79
CA HIS A 10 -2.13 2.14 -9.26
C HIS A 10 -1.68 3.17 -8.22
N GLY A 11 -1.11 4.26 -8.72
CA GLY A 11 -0.66 5.37 -7.91
C GLY A 11 -1.45 6.64 -8.22
N PRO A 12 -0.78 7.80 -8.31
CA PRO A 12 -1.47 9.08 -8.52
C PRO A 12 -2.19 9.20 -9.85
N GLU A 13 -1.86 8.34 -10.84
CA GLU A 13 -2.55 8.32 -12.14
C GLU A 13 -3.98 7.75 -12.04
N ALA A 14 -4.28 7.00 -11.00
CA ALA A 14 -5.59 6.43 -10.72
C ALA A 14 -5.91 6.60 -9.22
N PRO A 15 -6.14 7.86 -8.79
CA PRO A 15 -6.18 8.18 -7.35
C PRO A 15 -7.31 7.46 -6.59
N THR A 16 -8.43 7.22 -7.24
CA THR A 16 -9.53 6.48 -6.59
C THR A 16 -9.14 5.03 -6.29
N ARG A 17 -8.45 4.35 -7.22
CA ARG A 17 -7.98 2.98 -6.98
C ARG A 17 -6.95 2.93 -5.87
N ALA A 18 -6.01 3.86 -5.88
CA ALA A 18 -4.99 3.96 -4.84
C ALA A 18 -5.64 4.19 -3.46
N ALA A 19 -6.56 5.12 -3.37
CA ALA A 19 -7.26 5.44 -2.12
C ALA A 19 -8.13 4.25 -1.66
N LEU A 20 -8.81 3.57 -2.58
CA LEU A 20 -9.61 2.38 -2.26
C LEU A 20 -8.77 1.28 -1.62
N GLY A 21 -7.58 1.02 -2.16
CA GLY A 21 -6.70 -0.02 -1.62
C GLY A 21 -6.36 0.24 -0.16
N PHE A 22 -6.00 1.46 0.19
CA PHE A 22 -5.70 1.82 1.58
C PHE A 22 -6.95 1.83 2.46
N LEU A 23 -8.09 2.28 1.95
CA LEU A 23 -9.36 2.24 2.68
C LEU A 23 -9.75 0.81 3.02
N VAL A 24 -9.64 -0.10 2.07
CA VAL A 24 -9.96 -1.52 2.27
C VAL A 24 -8.99 -2.17 3.26
N ALA A 25 -7.70 -1.86 3.16
CA ALA A 25 -6.70 -2.35 4.11
C ALA A 25 -7.06 -1.94 5.55
N MET A 26 -7.41 -0.68 5.75
CA MET A 26 -7.79 -0.18 7.07
C MET A 26 -9.08 -0.81 7.57
N THR A 27 -10.08 -0.94 6.68
CA THR A 27 -11.36 -1.57 7.01
C THR A 27 -11.18 -3.02 7.46
N ALA A 28 -10.32 -3.76 6.77
CA ALA A 28 -10.02 -5.15 7.13
C ALA A 28 -9.32 -5.24 8.50
N ALA A 29 -8.39 -4.33 8.76
CA ALA A 29 -7.70 -4.28 10.06
C ALA A 29 -8.69 -3.96 11.20
N GLU A 30 -9.61 -3.04 10.98
CA GLU A 30 -10.65 -2.69 11.95
C GLU A 30 -11.60 -3.87 12.21
N ALA A 31 -11.80 -4.73 11.23
CA ALA A 31 -12.59 -5.96 11.37
C ALA A 31 -11.83 -7.08 12.08
N GLY A 32 -10.58 -6.87 12.47
CA GLY A 32 -9.77 -7.82 13.21
C GLY A 32 -8.94 -8.78 12.35
N HIS A 33 -8.83 -8.52 11.06
CA HIS A 33 -8.00 -9.35 10.18
C HIS A 33 -6.54 -8.90 10.17
N GLU A 34 -5.65 -9.83 9.91
CA GLU A 34 -4.24 -9.52 9.62
C GLU A 34 -4.16 -8.98 8.20
N VAL A 35 -3.52 -7.83 8.04
CA VAL A 35 -3.43 -7.16 6.73
C VAL A 35 -1.97 -6.87 6.39
N THR A 36 -1.63 -7.10 5.12
CA THR A 36 -0.37 -6.69 4.53
C THR A 36 -0.67 -5.93 3.24
N VAL A 37 0.07 -4.87 2.98
CA VAL A 37 -0.06 -4.09 1.75
C VAL A 37 1.19 -4.26 0.90
N PHE A 38 1.02 -4.49 -0.39
CA PHE A 38 2.13 -4.55 -1.34
C PHE A 38 1.88 -3.56 -2.48
N LEU A 39 2.83 -2.64 -2.66
CA LEU A 39 2.78 -1.61 -3.70
C LEU A 39 3.72 -1.97 -4.84
N ALA A 40 3.22 -2.00 -6.06
CA ALA A 40 4.00 -2.29 -7.26
C ALA A 40 3.62 -1.35 -8.41
N GLY A 41 4.48 -1.25 -9.42
CA GLY A 41 4.22 -0.37 -10.54
C GLY A 41 4.08 1.08 -10.09
N ASP A 42 3.09 1.78 -10.62
CA ASP A 42 2.86 3.19 -10.28
C ASP A 42 2.46 3.42 -8.82
N ALA A 43 2.01 2.37 -8.12
CA ALA A 43 1.73 2.47 -6.69
C ALA A 43 2.99 2.76 -5.87
N ALA A 44 4.18 2.49 -6.39
CA ALA A 44 5.43 2.82 -5.70
C ALA A 44 5.55 4.33 -5.42
N TYR A 45 4.99 5.18 -6.28
CA TYR A 45 4.94 6.63 -6.03
C TYR A 45 4.25 7.00 -4.73
N LEU A 46 3.35 6.14 -4.22
CA LEU A 46 2.59 6.40 -2.99
C LEU A 46 3.48 6.42 -1.74
N ALA A 47 4.74 6.01 -1.86
CA ALA A 47 5.70 6.14 -0.77
C ALA A 47 6.18 7.59 -0.56
N LYS A 48 6.02 8.44 -1.56
CA LYS A 48 6.49 9.83 -1.49
C LYS A 48 5.48 10.72 -0.76
N ASP A 49 5.96 11.50 0.20
CA ASP A 49 5.13 12.40 1.00
C ASP A 49 4.28 13.34 0.15
N ALA A 50 4.87 13.93 -0.88
CA ALA A 50 4.14 14.84 -1.76
C ALA A 50 3.00 14.13 -2.52
N VAL A 51 3.19 12.86 -2.89
CA VAL A 51 2.17 12.08 -3.55
C VAL A 51 1.05 11.72 -2.58
N ILE A 52 1.39 11.30 -1.36
CA ILE A 52 0.41 11.01 -0.30
C ILE A 52 -0.47 12.24 -0.05
N GLU A 53 0.17 13.41 0.04
CA GLU A 53 -0.52 14.67 0.35
C GLU A 53 -1.54 15.07 -0.72
N HIS A 54 -1.27 14.75 -1.99
CA HIS A 54 -2.09 15.20 -3.12
C HIS A 54 -2.98 14.12 -3.74
N THR A 55 -2.95 12.90 -3.23
CA THR A 55 -3.77 11.81 -3.78
C THR A 55 -5.12 11.74 -3.07
N LYS A 56 -6.18 12.05 -3.80
CA LYS A 56 -7.55 11.98 -3.29
C LYS A 56 -8.42 11.19 -4.26
N GLY A 57 -9.14 10.23 -3.73
CA GLY A 57 -10.12 9.48 -4.51
C GLY A 57 -11.48 10.18 -4.53
N VAL A 58 -12.30 9.81 -5.47
CA VAL A 58 -13.70 10.29 -5.53
C VAL A 58 -14.56 9.37 -4.67
N GLY A 59 -15.06 9.90 -3.57
CA GLY A 59 -15.89 9.14 -2.62
C GLY A 59 -15.13 8.20 -1.70
N THR A 60 -13.80 8.21 -1.74
CA THR A 60 -12.96 7.29 -0.97
C THR A 60 -12.08 7.99 0.08
N GLY A 61 -12.17 9.31 0.15
CA GLY A 61 -11.33 10.10 1.04
C GLY A 61 -9.92 10.35 0.49
N ALA A 62 -9.12 11.02 1.30
CA ALA A 62 -7.76 11.39 0.95
C ALA A 62 -6.75 10.37 1.46
N LEU A 63 -5.74 10.08 0.66
CA LEU A 63 -4.64 9.19 1.05
C LEU A 63 -3.89 9.75 2.26
N SER A 64 -3.83 11.08 2.40
CA SER A 64 -3.23 11.74 3.57
C SER A 64 -3.90 11.36 4.89
N ASP A 65 -5.14 10.87 4.87
CA ASP A 65 -5.84 10.37 6.04
C ASP A 65 -5.63 8.88 6.23
N THR A 66 -5.78 8.09 5.16
CA THR A 66 -5.74 6.61 5.25
C THR A 66 -4.32 6.06 5.34
N PHE A 67 -3.34 6.67 4.70
CA PHE A 67 -1.97 6.18 4.75
C PHE A 67 -1.40 6.21 6.18
N PRO A 68 -1.47 7.35 6.90
CA PRO A 68 -1.03 7.37 8.30
C PRO A 68 -1.81 6.41 9.20
N ALA A 69 -3.10 6.19 8.92
CA ALA A 69 -3.91 5.25 9.68
C ALA A 69 -3.43 3.82 9.48
N VAL A 70 -3.08 3.44 8.25
CA VAL A 70 -2.51 2.12 7.94
C VAL A 70 -1.18 1.94 8.67
N VAL A 71 -0.31 2.94 8.63
CA VAL A 71 0.97 2.91 9.35
C VAL A 71 0.75 2.78 10.86
N GLY A 72 -0.16 3.59 11.40
CA GLY A 72 -0.47 3.58 12.83
C GLY A 72 -1.09 2.28 13.32
N ALA A 73 -1.78 1.56 12.45
CA ALA A 73 -2.35 0.24 12.74
C ALA A 73 -1.29 -0.88 12.72
N GLY A 74 -0.04 -0.57 12.37
CA GLY A 74 1.03 -1.54 12.30
C GLY A 74 0.95 -2.47 11.08
N ILE A 75 0.22 -2.09 10.06
CA ILE A 75 0.11 -2.86 8.82
C ILE A 75 1.42 -2.75 8.05
N PRO A 76 2.14 -3.86 7.80
CA PRO A 76 3.36 -3.79 7.02
C PRO A 76 3.08 -3.44 5.57
N ILE A 77 3.92 -2.56 5.02
CA ILE A 77 3.85 -2.13 3.63
C ILE A 77 5.13 -2.58 2.92
N PHE A 78 4.97 -3.39 1.89
CA PHE A 78 6.07 -3.77 1.02
C PHE A 78 5.95 -3.01 -0.28
N ILE A 79 7.08 -2.56 -0.81
CA ILE A 79 7.11 -1.79 -2.06
C ILE A 79 8.09 -2.44 -3.02
N SER A 80 7.66 -2.68 -4.25
CA SER A 80 8.52 -3.24 -5.29
C SER A 80 9.79 -2.41 -5.45
N GLY A 81 10.94 -3.04 -5.24
CA GLY A 81 12.24 -2.38 -5.41
C GLY A 81 12.50 -1.96 -6.84
N GLY A 82 12.13 -2.81 -7.80
CA GLY A 82 12.26 -2.50 -9.23
C GLY A 82 11.39 -1.32 -9.65
N SER A 83 10.14 -1.32 -9.23
CA SER A 83 9.22 -0.22 -9.51
C SER A 83 9.71 1.09 -8.89
N SER A 84 10.24 1.02 -7.67
CA SER A 84 10.76 2.17 -6.95
C SER A 84 11.99 2.76 -7.62
N LYS A 85 12.91 1.91 -8.03
CA LYS A 85 14.17 2.33 -8.67
C LYS A 85 13.93 3.13 -9.94
N THR A 86 12.99 2.70 -10.77
CA THR A 86 12.67 3.39 -12.02
C THR A 86 11.86 4.67 -11.83
N ARG A 87 11.31 4.87 -10.64
CA ARG A 87 10.44 6.01 -10.30
C ARG A 87 11.06 6.99 -9.30
N GLY A 88 12.33 6.78 -8.96
CA GLY A 88 13.02 7.66 -8.04
C GLY A 88 12.54 7.58 -6.59
N VAL A 89 11.96 6.46 -6.20
CA VAL A 89 11.60 6.19 -4.81
C VAL A 89 12.80 5.59 -4.08
N THR A 90 13.20 6.19 -2.97
CA THR A 90 14.41 5.82 -2.24
C THR A 90 14.10 5.41 -0.80
N GLU A 91 15.10 4.89 -0.10
CA GLU A 91 14.98 4.54 1.32
C GLU A 91 14.47 5.72 2.17
N ALA A 92 14.89 6.94 1.84
CA ALA A 92 14.44 8.13 2.57
C ALA A 92 12.93 8.31 2.49
N ASP A 93 12.31 7.94 1.38
CA ASP A 93 10.85 8.03 1.21
C ASP A 93 10.10 7.05 2.12
N LEU A 94 10.77 5.99 2.58
CA LEU A 94 10.15 4.95 3.40
C LEU A 94 10.20 5.25 4.90
N GLU A 95 10.95 6.25 5.32
CA GLU A 95 11.13 6.54 6.73
C GLU A 95 9.80 6.80 7.45
N GLY A 96 9.63 6.15 8.60
CA GLY A 96 8.46 6.33 9.44
C GLY A 96 7.16 5.72 8.90
N LYS A 97 7.24 4.94 7.83
CA LYS A 97 6.04 4.40 7.16
C LYS A 97 5.81 2.90 7.38
N GLY A 98 6.69 2.23 8.10
CA GLY A 98 6.60 0.77 8.24
C GLY A 98 6.71 0.07 6.89
N ALA A 99 7.45 0.66 5.98
CA ALA A 99 7.57 0.22 4.60
C ALA A 99 8.99 -0.27 4.31
N THR A 100 9.07 -1.34 3.51
CA THR A 100 10.36 -1.92 3.09
C THR A 100 10.29 -2.29 1.61
N PHE A 101 11.42 -2.21 0.93
CA PHE A 101 11.52 -2.68 -0.44
C PHE A 101 11.48 -4.20 -0.48
N ALA A 102 10.86 -4.73 -1.54
CA ALA A 102 10.71 -6.16 -1.71
C ALA A 102 10.84 -6.54 -3.19
N ARG A 103 11.11 -7.82 -3.42
CA ARG A 103 11.19 -8.43 -4.75
C ARG A 103 9.88 -9.11 -5.10
N PRO A 104 9.63 -9.41 -6.38
CA PRO A 104 8.43 -10.15 -6.79
C PRO A 104 8.21 -11.46 -6.04
N GLY A 105 9.29 -12.14 -5.66
CA GLY A 105 9.20 -13.37 -4.85
C GLY A 105 8.51 -13.16 -3.51
N LYS A 106 8.69 -12.00 -2.90
CA LYS A 106 8.01 -11.66 -1.65
C LYS A 106 6.51 -11.52 -1.85
N LEU A 107 6.09 -10.92 -2.95
CA LEU A 107 4.67 -10.80 -3.29
C LEU A 107 4.03 -12.19 -3.44
N VAL A 108 4.71 -13.09 -4.15
CA VAL A 108 4.23 -14.47 -4.34
C VAL A 108 4.11 -15.18 -3.00
N GLU A 109 5.14 -15.08 -2.16
CA GLU A 109 5.15 -15.66 -0.81
C GLU A 109 3.96 -15.15 0.02
N LEU A 110 3.75 -13.85 0.04
CA LEU A 110 2.64 -13.23 0.76
C LEU A 110 1.28 -13.67 0.24
N ALA A 111 1.16 -13.80 -1.08
CA ALA A 111 -0.09 -14.25 -1.70
C ALA A 111 -0.45 -15.68 -1.31
N PHE A 112 0.55 -16.56 -1.23
CA PHE A 112 0.31 -17.96 -0.81
C PHE A 112 0.05 -18.11 0.68
N GLU A 113 0.56 -17.20 1.50
CA GLU A 113 0.32 -17.21 2.95
C GLU A 113 -1.03 -16.58 3.32
N ALA A 114 -1.53 -15.64 2.51
CA ALA A 114 -2.78 -14.96 2.81
C ALA A 114 -4.00 -15.83 2.53
N ASP A 115 -5.03 -15.69 3.36
CA ASP A 115 -6.32 -16.35 3.12
C ASP A 115 -7.02 -15.74 1.90
N ARG A 116 -6.86 -14.44 1.69
CA ARG A 116 -7.48 -13.70 0.57
C ARG A 116 -6.51 -12.67 0.03
N VAL A 117 -6.65 -12.37 -1.26
CA VAL A 117 -5.89 -11.30 -1.94
C VAL A 117 -6.87 -10.41 -2.68
N LEU A 118 -6.76 -9.10 -2.47
CA LEU A 118 -7.51 -8.09 -3.22
C LEU A 118 -6.53 -7.20 -3.96
N CYS A 119 -6.82 -6.91 -5.23
CA CYS A 119 -5.96 -6.11 -6.10
C CYS A 119 -6.66 -4.81 -6.52
N TYR A 120 -5.89 -3.75 -6.50
CA TYR A 120 -6.38 -2.42 -6.90
C TYR A 120 -5.45 -1.72 -7.88
#